data_3d7841807ca0879266d538fad6521c8b
#
_entry.id   3d7841807ca0879266d538fad6521c8b
#
_cell.length_a   1.000
_cell.length_b   1.000
_cell.length_c   1.000
_cell.angle_alpha   90.00
_cell.angle_beta   90.00
_cell.angle_gamma   90.00
#
_symmetry.space_group_name_H-M   'P 1'
#
loop_
_entity.id
_entity.type
_entity.pdbx_description
1 polymer ?
#
loop_
_entity_poly.entity_id
_entity_poly.type
_entity_poly.pdbx_seq_one_letter_code
_entity_poly.pdbx_strand_id
1 'polypeptide(L)'
;KHPNTLYVGSEIKGEKEKVTNQQIEEYLAKDGYKKLLVVADSLGRVLGIIGKNYKDYFLMIDEVDVLQTDNNFRPQLENVIDYYLMFPLKNRCMVTATMKEFSNPLLKKECKFFITWTYNTRRDVKLLHTNNIIQAVIEKVISHPKEKVFIAYNSILQIRNIIASLDEETRKECAILCSEASIKEAGEYFVPKLGDNDTLPARINFATCCYFTGIDIEDSYHLI
;
A
#
# COMPACT_ATOMS: atom_id res chain seq x y z
N LYS A 1 14.90 4.67 8.93
CA LYS A 1 15.70 5.31 7.84
C LYS A 1 16.91 4.42 7.57
N HIS A 2 17.12 4.04 6.32
CA HIS A 2 18.29 3.24 5.92
C HIS A 2 19.33 4.19 5.35
N PRO A 3 20.48 4.38 6.04
CA PRO A 3 21.55 5.20 5.52
C PRO A 3 22.06 4.61 4.20
N ASN A 4 22.50 5.45 3.29
CA ASN A 4 23.04 5.05 1.98
C ASN A 4 22.06 4.31 1.06
N THR A 5 20.76 4.59 1.14
CA THR A 5 19.75 4.03 0.23
C THR A 5 19.30 5.09 -0.76
N LEU A 6 19.28 4.77 -2.06
CA LEU A 6 18.65 5.60 -3.07
C LEU A 6 17.21 5.12 -3.32
N TYR A 7 16.24 6.00 -3.13
CA TYR A 7 14.85 5.75 -3.50
C TYR A 7 14.60 6.23 -4.93
N VAL A 8 14.07 5.35 -5.78
CA VAL A 8 13.73 5.65 -7.19
C VAL A 8 12.24 5.39 -7.40
N GLY A 9 11.47 6.45 -7.35
CA GLY A 9 10.00 6.39 -7.47
C GLY A 9 9.43 7.57 -8.23
N SER A 10 8.13 7.73 -8.15
CA SER A 10 7.41 8.89 -8.67
C SER A 10 7.71 10.13 -7.83
N GLU A 11 7.53 11.29 -8.43
CA GLU A 11 7.55 12.57 -7.73
C GLU A 11 6.43 12.60 -6.68
N ILE A 12 6.76 13.07 -5.49
CA ILE A 12 5.78 13.38 -4.46
C ILE A 12 5.79 14.89 -4.30
N LYS A 13 4.72 15.56 -4.75
CA LYS A 13 4.61 17.03 -4.71
C LYS A 13 4.89 17.56 -3.30
N GLY A 14 5.90 18.43 -3.20
CA GLY A 14 6.30 19.07 -1.95
C GLY A 14 7.21 18.27 -1.03
N GLU A 15 7.45 16.97 -1.31
CA GLU A 15 8.29 16.13 -0.44
C GLU A 15 9.51 15.53 -1.17
N LYS A 16 9.38 15.11 -2.42
CA LYS A 16 10.47 14.48 -3.17
C LYS A 16 10.40 14.78 -4.65
N GLU A 17 11.48 15.31 -5.19
CA GLU A 17 11.69 15.38 -6.64
C GLU A 17 11.97 14.00 -7.23
N LYS A 18 11.59 13.81 -8.49
CA LYS A 18 11.88 12.60 -9.23
C LYS A 18 13.38 12.44 -9.43
N VAL A 19 13.95 11.36 -8.94
CA VAL A 19 15.37 11.04 -9.14
C VAL A 19 15.70 10.91 -10.62
N THR A 20 16.69 11.65 -11.09
CA THR A 20 17.14 11.62 -12.49
C THR A 20 18.04 10.42 -12.79
N ASN A 21 18.25 10.12 -14.09
CA ASN A 21 19.20 9.08 -14.49
C ASN A 21 20.63 9.39 -14.04
N GLN A 22 21.03 10.65 -14.16
CA GLN A 22 22.35 11.10 -13.71
C GLN A 22 22.56 10.85 -12.22
N GLN A 23 21.55 11.14 -11.38
CA GLN A 23 21.63 10.88 -9.94
C GLN A 23 21.73 9.38 -9.61
N ILE A 24 21.09 8.52 -10.42
CA ILE A 24 21.26 7.06 -10.29
C ILE A 24 22.69 6.65 -10.64
N GLU A 25 23.23 7.14 -11.77
CA GLU A 25 24.60 6.88 -12.20
C GLU A 25 25.64 7.34 -11.17
N GLU A 26 25.49 8.58 -10.66
CA GLU A 26 26.35 9.14 -9.61
C GLU A 26 26.27 8.31 -8.31
N TYR A 27 25.08 7.83 -7.94
CA TYR A 27 24.94 6.95 -6.79
C TYR A 27 25.64 5.60 -7.01
N LEU A 28 25.50 5.00 -8.19
CA LEU A 28 26.11 3.74 -8.54
C LEU A 28 27.64 3.83 -8.62
N ALA A 29 28.18 4.99 -9.00
CA ALA A 29 29.61 5.24 -9.09
C ALA A 29 30.32 5.39 -7.72
N LYS A 30 29.58 5.64 -6.65
CA LYS A 30 30.17 5.74 -5.30
C LYS A 30 30.73 4.40 -4.85
N ASP A 31 31.73 4.42 -3.97
CA ASP A 31 32.24 3.21 -3.35
C ASP A 31 31.25 2.59 -2.35
N GLY A 32 31.39 1.29 -2.10
CA GLY A 32 30.62 0.53 -1.10
C GLY A 32 29.34 -0.10 -1.63
N TYR A 33 28.59 -0.72 -0.72
CA TYR A 33 27.36 -1.43 -1.04
C TYR A 33 26.27 -0.47 -1.57
N LYS A 34 25.57 -0.92 -2.60
CA LYS A 34 24.45 -0.18 -3.20
C LYS A 34 23.13 -0.78 -2.72
N LYS A 35 22.25 0.08 -2.24
CA LYS A 35 20.87 -0.28 -1.89
C LYS A 35 19.92 0.67 -2.58
N LEU A 36 19.11 0.13 -3.48
CA LEU A 36 18.08 0.87 -4.18
C LEU A 36 16.71 0.40 -3.71
N LEU A 37 15.84 1.34 -3.36
CA LEU A 37 14.41 1.10 -3.20
C LEU A 37 13.75 1.65 -4.46
N VAL A 38 13.13 0.77 -5.24
CA VAL A 38 12.64 1.10 -6.57
C VAL A 38 11.16 0.74 -6.65
N VAL A 39 10.32 1.70 -7.03
CA VAL A 39 8.93 1.36 -7.36
C VAL A 39 8.88 0.55 -8.65
N ALA A 40 7.94 -0.37 -8.74
CA ALA A 40 7.81 -1.32 -9.84
C ALA A 40 7.91 -0.67 -11.23
N ASP A 41 7.21 0.44 -11.46
CA ASP A 41 7.21 1.19 -12.73
C ASP A 41 8.58 1.76 -13.12
N SER A 42 9.49 1.94 -12.17
CA SER A 42 10.84 2.49 -12.38
C SER A 42 11.93 1.41 -12.52
N LEU A 43 11.60 0.14 -12.29
CA LEU A 43 12.58 -0.94 -12.27
C LEU A 43 13.31 -1.08 -13.61
N GLY A 44 12.58 -1.07 -14.72
CA GLY A 44 13.18 -1.17 -16.06
C GLY A 44 14.18 -0.05 -16.36
N ARG A 45 13.89 1.18 -15.92
CA ARG A 45 14.79 2.33 -16.03
C ARG A 45 16.09 2.13 -15.25
N VAL A 46 15.97 1.66 -14.02
CA VAL A 46 17.13 1.38 -13.15
C VAL A 46 17.99 0.27 -13.74
N LEU A 47 17.36 -0.81 -14.20
CA LEU A 47 18.07 -1.94 -14.84
C LEU A 47 18.77 -1.52 -16.14
N GLY A 48 18.17 -0.61 -16.92
CA GLY A 48 18.80 -0.02 -18.11
C GLY A 48 20.10 0.71 -17.78
N ILE A 49 20.15 1.42 -16.64
CA ILE A 49 21.36 2.14 -16.17
C ILE A 49 22.40 1.16 -15.61
N ILE A 50 21.98 0.18 -14.81
CA ILE A 50 22.89 -0.85 -14.26
C ILE A 50 23.49 -1.69 -15.40
N GLY A 51 22.75 -1.89 -16.49
CA GLY A 51 23.21 -2.67 -17.64
C GLY A 51 23.53 -4.12 -17.26
N LYS A 52 24.61 -4.67 -17.83
CA LYS A 52 25.01 -6.07 -17.64
C LYS A 52 25.37 -6.43 -16.21
N ASN A 53 25.66 -5.44 -15.37
CA ASN A 53 26.04 -5.62 -13.96
C ASN A 53 24.86 -6.00 -13.05
N TYR A 54 23.62 -6.06 -13.57
CA TYR A 54 22.46 -6.47 -12.76
C TYR A 54 22.65 -7.84 -12.08
N LYS A 55 23.50 -8.71 -12.64
CA LYS A 55 23.81 -10.04 -12.08
C LYS A 55 24.55 -10.00 -10.73
N ASP A 56 25.17 -8.86 -10.43
CA ASP A 56 25.91 -8.63 -9.17
C ASP A 56 24.98 -8.12 -8.07
N TYR A 57 23.73 -7.79 -8.42
CA TYR A 57 22.72 -7.34 -7.50
C TYR A 57 21.81 -8.47 -7.05
N PHE A 58 21.19 -8.28 -5.89
CA PHE A 58 20.09 -9.10 -5.41
C PHE A 58 18.78 -8.34 -5.61
N LEU A 59 17.84 -8.94 -6.32
CA LEU A 59 16.49 -8.37 -6.51
C LEU A 59 15.51 -8.99 -5.52
N MET A 60 14.93 -8.16 -4.67
CA MET A 60 13.79 -8.54 -3.83
C MET A 60 12.54 -7.77 -4.28
N ILE A 61 11.46 -8.48 -4.55
CA ILE A 61 10.14 -7.90 -4.80
C ILE A 61 9.33 -8.11 -3.53
N ASP A 62 8.92 -6.99 -2.93
CA ASP A 62 8.03 -6.98 -1.78
C ASP A 62 6.58 -6.84 -2.24
N GLU A 63 5.63 -7.39 -1.49
CA GLU A 63 4.19 -7.39 -1.78
C GLU A 63 3.88 -7.86 -3.23
N VAL A 64 4.45 -9.01 -3.60
CA VAL A 64 4.33 -9.52 -4.98
C VAL A 64 2.88 -9.80 -5.42
N ASP A 65 1.97 -10.01 -4.50
CA ASP A 65 0.53 -10.16 -4.77
C ASP A 65 -0.10 -8.88 -5.35
N VAL A 66 0.45 -7.70 -5.07
CA VAL A 66 0.04 -6.43 -5.69
C VAL A 66 0.25 -6.48 -7.20
N LEU A 67 1.32 -7.13 -7.69
CA LEU A 67 1.55 -7.29 -9.13
C LEU A 67 0.43 -8.09 -9.83
N GLN A 68 -0.24 -8.97 -9.08
CA GLN A 68 -1.35 -9.78 -9.61
C GLN A 68 -2.69 -9.04 -9.54
N THR A 69 -2.88 -8.17 -8.55
CA THR A 69 -4.15 -7.44 -8.36
C THR A 69 -4.22 -6.17 -9.20
N ASP A 70 -3.12 -5.46 -9.35
CA ASP A 70 -3.07 -4.15 -9.99
C ASP A 70 -2.77 -4.22 -11.49
N ASN A 71 -2.49 -5.39 -12.03
CA ASN A 71 -2.12 -5.58 -13.43
C ASN A 71 -3.17 -5.01 -14.42
N ASN A 72 -4.45 -5.12 -14.09
CA ASN A 72 -5.53 -4.56 -14.92
C ASN A 72 -5.46 -3.03 -15.04
N PHE A 73 -4.84 -2.34 -14.09
CA PHE A 73 -4.71 -0.88 -14.06
C PHE A 73 -3.31 -0.40 -14.45
N ARG A 74 -2.31 -1.30 -14.39
CA ARG A 74 -0.90 -0.99 -14.63
C ARG A 74 -0.24 -2.11 -15.45
N PRO A 75 -0.45 -2.15 -16.78
CA PRO A 75 0.13 -3.20 -17.63
C PRO A 75 1.65 -3.34 -17.54
N GLN A 76 2.36 -2.24 -17.19
CA GLN A 76 3.82 -2.25 -17.02
C GLN A 76 4.30 -3.18 -15.89
N LEU A 77 3.42 -3.55 -14.95
CA LEU A 77 3.76 -4.47 -13.86
C LEU A 77 4.07 -5.89 -14.37
N GLU A 78 3.57 -6.29 -15.54
CA GLU A 78 3.94 -7.56 -16.16
C GLU A 78 5.44 -7.65 -16.43
N ASN A 79 6.06 -6.54 -16.88
CA ASN A 79 7.49 -6.50 -17.15
C ASN A 79 8.34 -6.74 -15.89
N VAL A 80 7.81 -6.48 -14.71
CA VAL A 80 8.53 -6.69 -13.43
C VAL A 80 8.84 -8.18 -13.24
N ILE A 81 7.92 -9.05 -13.62
CA ILE A 81 8.13 -10.51 -13.54
C ILE A 81 9.19 -10.95 -14.55
N ASP A 82 9.19 -10.38 -15.75
CA ASP A 82 10.22 -10.67 -16.75
C ASP A 82 11.60 -10.21 -16.27
N TYR A 83 11.70 -9.01 -15.69
CA TYR A 83 12.94 -8.54 -15.06
C TYR A 83 13.38 -9.44 -13.92
N TYR A 84 12.46 -9.87 -13.07
CA TYR A 84 12.76 -10.81 -11.98
C TYR A 84 13.37 -12.11 -12.52
N LEU A 85 12.79 -12.67 -13.56
CA LEU A 85 13.25 -13.92 -14.17
C LEU A 85 14.61 -13.80 -14.86
N MET A 86 15.07 -12.59 -15.21
CA MET A 86 16.43 -12.35 -15.74
C MET A 86 17.52 -12.55 -14.68
N PHE A 87 17.22 -12.32 -13.40
CA PHE A 87 18.21 -12.49 -12.34
C PHE A 87 18.52 -13.96 -12.09
N PRO A 88 19.79 -14.30 -11.75
CA PRO A 88 20.11 -15.64 -11.31
C PRO A 88 19.26 -16.08 -10.13
N LEU A 89 18.84 -17.34 -10.08
CA LEU A 89 17.96 -17.87 -9.02
C LEU A 89 18.43 -17.56 -7.59
N LYS A 90 19.74 -17.60 -7.37
CA LYS A 90 20.35 -17.28 -6.07
C LYS A 90 20.34 -15.79 -5.71
N ASN A 91 20.06 -14.92 -6.69
CA ASN A 91 20.13 -13.47 -6.55
C ASN A 91 18.72 -12.81 -6.65
N ARG A 92 17.66 -13.59 -6.43
CA ARG A 92 16.30 -13.06 -6.49
C ARG A 92 15.39 -13.71 -5.46
N CYS A 93 14.43 -12.95 -4.94
CA CYS A 93 13.33 -13.47 -4.15
C CYS A 93 12.08 -12.58 -4.27
N MET A 94 10.95 -13.16 -3.95
CA MET A 94 9.68 -12.46 -3.81
C MET A 94 9.15 -12.69 -2.40
N VAL A 95 8.53 -11.66 -1.81
CA VAL A 95 7.97 -11.69 -0.46
C VAL A 95 6.53 -11.22 -0.51
N THR A 96 5.67 -11.83 0.25
CA THR A 96 4.29 -11.37 0.48
C THR A 96 3.69 -12.04 1.71
N ALA A 97 2.79 -11.36 2.38
CA ALA A 97 1.97 -11.92 3.45
C ALA A 97 0.73 -12.65 2.91
N THR A 98 0.30 -12.34 1.68
CA THR A 98 -0.93 -12.81 1.05
C THR A 98 -0.66 -13.59 -0.22
N MET A 99 -0.03 -14.77 -0.06
CA MET A 99 0.41 -15.60 -1.19
C MET A 99 -0.77 -16.02 -2.08
N LYS A 100 -0.71 -15.62 -3.35
CA LYS A 100 -1.57 -16.13 -4.43
C LYS A 100 -0.76 -17.06 -5.33
N GLU A 101 -1.43 -18.04 -5.91
CA GLU A 101 -0.76 -18.91 -6.87
C GLU A 101 -0.42 -18.17 -8.16
N PHE A 102 0.81 -18.35 -8.62
CA PHE A 102 1.23 -17.83 -9.92
C PHE A 102 0.72 -18.71 -11.04
N SER A 103 0.17 -18.10 -12.09
CA SER A 103 -0.13 -18.78 -13.34
C SER A 103 1.13 -19.11 -14.15
N ASN A 104 2.18 -18.28 -14.05
CA ASN A 104 3.43 -18.46 -14.79
C ASN A 104 4.17 -19.74 -14.35
N PRO A 105 4.42 -20.70 -15.29
CA PRO A 105 5.05 -21.99 -14.97
C PRO A 105 6.48 -21.86 -14.43
N LEU A 106 7.21 -20.79 -14.80
CA LEU A 106 8.57 -20.56 -14.33
C LEU A 106 8.59 -20.18 -12.84
N LEU A 107 7.61 -19.39 -12.40
CA LEU A 107 7.47 -19.01 -10.99
C LEU A 107 6.98 -20.17 -10.10
N LYS A 108 6.22 -21.11 -10.67
CA LYS A 108 5.78 -22.33 -9.95
C LYS A 108 6.94 -23.21 -9.51
N LYS A 109 8.09 -23.12 -10.18
CA LYS A 109 9.29 -23.92 -9.89
C LYS A 109 10.17 -23.31 -8.79
N GLU A 110 9.89 -22.08 -8.36
CA GLU A 110 10.68 -21.43 -7.32
C GLU A 110 10.43 -22.07 -5.95
N CYS A 111 11.48 -22.14 -5.15
CA CYS A 111 11.39 -22.66 -3.80
C CYS A 111 10.55 -21.71 -2.93
N LYS A 112 9.61 -22.26 -2.16
CA LYS A 112 8.73 -21.50 -1.27
C LYS A 112 9.11 -21.74 0.17
N PHE A 113 9.25 -20.63 0.91
CA PHE A 113 9.47 -20.64 2.36
C PHE A 113 8.28 -19.97 3.03
N PHE A 114 7.69 -20.63 4.00
CA PHE A 114 6.60 -20.09 4.81
C PHE A 114 7.16 -19.72 6.18
N ILE A 115 7.04 -18.43 6.53
CA ILE A 115 7.41 -17.90 7.84
C ILE A 115 6.11 -17.66 8.58
N THR A 116 5.88 -18.37 9.67
CA THR A 116 4.67 -18.25 10.49
C THR A 116 5.04 -17.78 11.88
N TRP A 117 4.21 -16.89 12.45
CA TRP A 117 4.34 -16.50 13.83
C TRP A 117 3.89 -17.65 14.75
N THR A 118 4.64 -17.89 15.79
CA THR A 118 4.30 -18.89 16.83
C THR A 118 3.19 -18.40 17.76
N TYR A 119 3.00 -17.08 17.84
CA TYR A 119 1.93 -16.48 18.65
C TYR A 119 0.67 -16.33 17.82
N ASN A 120 -0.41 -16.94 18.33
CA ASN A 120 -1.71 -16.90 17.70
C ASN A 120 -2.42 -15.59 18.04
N THR A 121 -2.28 -14.56 17.22
CA THR A 121 -3.09 -13.34 17.31
C THR A 121 -4.44 -13.61 16.65
N ARG A 122 -5.32 -14.34 17.35
CA ARG A 122 -6.71 -14.49 16.87
C ARG A 122 -7.39 -13.13 16.91
N ARG A 123 -7.94 -12.74 15.77
CA ARG A 123 -8.87 -11.62 15.68
C ARG A 123 -10.26 -12.19 15.47
N ASP A 124 -11.22 -11.75 16.26
CA ASP A 124 -12.61 -12.11 16.04
C ASP A 124 -13.17 -11.27 14.89
N VAL A 125 -13.55 -11.95 13.83
CA VAL A 125 -14.19 -11.32 12.67
C VAL A 125 -15.67 -11.69 12.68
N LYS A 126 -16.55 -10.68 12.68
CA LYS A 126 -18.00 -10.86 12.56
C LYS A 126 -18.41 -10.59 11.12
N LEU A 127 -18.92 -11.61 10.45
CA LEU A 127 -19.50 -11.44 9.12
C LEU A 127 -20.98 -11.03 9.27
N LEU A 128 -21.31 -9.85 8.73
CA LEU A 128 -22.66 -9.31 8.69
C LEU A 128 -23.23 -9.41 7.28
N HIS A 129 -24.31 -10.17 7.12
CA HIS A 129 -25.07 -10.21 5.88
C HIS A 129 -26.14 -9.12 5.91
N THR A 130 -26.13 -8.19 4.96
CA THR A 130 -27.10 -7.09 4.88
C THR A 130 -27.41 -6.72 3.45
N ASN A 131 -28.64 -6.28 3.21
CA ASN A 131 -29.06 -5.68 1.94
C ASN A 131 -28.89 -4.15 1.94
N ASN A 132 -28.53 -3.57 3.10
CA ASN A 132 -28.32 -2.13 3.27
C ASN A 132 -27.03 -1.87 4.01
N ILE A 133 -25.91 -1.79 3.25
CA ILE A 133 -24.56 -1.57 3.78
C ILE A 133 -24.49 -0.21 4.51
N ILE A 134 -25.12 0.84 3.97
CA ILE A 134 -25.12 2.19 4.56
C ILE A 134 -25.69 2.14 5.97
N GLN A 135 -26.87 1.57 6.13
CA GLN A 135 -27.53 1.45 7.43
C GLN A 135 -26.70 0.61 8.40
N ALA A 136 -26.11 -0.49 7.94
CA ALA A 136 -25.27 -1.34 8.77
C ALA A 136 -24.02 -0.61 9.29
N VAL A 137 -23.38 0.21 8.45
CA VAL A 137 -22.25 1.05 8.86
C VAL A 137 -22.68 2.09 9.89
N ILE A 138 -23.80 2.79 9.67
CA ILE A 138 -24.37 3.78 10.61
C ILE A 138 -24.62 3.14 11.98
N GLU A 139 -25.27 1.99 12.01
CA GLU A 139 -25.55 1.26 13.25
C GLU A 139 -24.25 0.87 14.00
N LYS A 140 -23.21 0.49 13.26
CA LYS A 140 -21.90 0.17 13.85
C LYS A 140 -21.22 1.42 14.40
N VAL A 141 -21.26 2.54 13.70
CA VAL A 141 -20.71 3.81 14.19
C VAL A 141 -21.43 4.25 15.48
N ILE A 142 -22.75 4.18 15.51
CA ILE A 142 -23.55 4.55 16.68
C ILE A 142 -23.32 3.60 17.86
N SER A 143 -23.10 2.32 17.60
CA SER A 143 -22.82 1.33 18.66
C SER A 143 -21.46 1.46 19.33
N HIS A 144 -20.56 2.29 18.77
CA HIS A 144 -19.21 2.57 19.30
C HIS A 144 -19.00 4.10 19.52
N PRO A 145 -19.73 4.70 20.45
CA PRO A 145 -19.82 6.17 20.57
C PRO A 145 -18.52 6.81 21.10
N LYS A 146 -17.62 6.04 21.72
CA LYS A 146 -16.38 6.55 22.32
C LYS A 146 -15.11 6.00 21.69
N GLU A 147 -15.21 4.89 20.99
CA GLU A 147 -14.07 4.22 20.37
C GLU A 147 -13.80 4.79 18.98
N LYS A 148 -12.56 4.71 18.55
CA LYS A 148 -12.19 5.00 17.17
C LYS A 148 -12.71 3.89 16.25
N VAL A 149 -13.21 4.30 15.11
CA VAL A 149 -13.71 3.41 14.06
C VAL A 149 -12.96 3.66 12.76
N PHE A 150 -12.51 2.61 12.12
CA PHE A 150 -11.90 2.65 10.79
C PHE A 150 -12.76 1.85 9.81
N ILE A 151 -13.23 2.51 8.75
CA ILE A 151 -14.16 1.96 7.78
C ILE A 151 -13.49 1.93 6.40
N ALA A 152 -13.20 0.73 5.92
CA ALA A 152 -12.64 0.51 4.60
C ALA A 152 -13.76 0.51 3.54
N TYR A 153 -13.92 1.62 2.79
CA TYR A 153 -14.99 1.77 1.82
C TYR A 153 -14.56 2.50 0.56
N ASN A 154 -14.57 1.81 -0.59
CA ASN A 154 -13.95 2.33 -1.82
C ASN A 154 -14.91 3.16 -2.71
N SER A 155 -15.69 4.05 -2.09
CA SER A 155 -16.53 5.00 -2.82
C SER A 155 -16.76 6.26 -2.01
N ILE A 156 -16.15 7.37 -2.40
CA ILE A 156 -16.27 8.65 -1.71
C ILE A 156 -17.71 9.16 -1.71
N LEU A 157 -18.44 8.99 -2.81
CA LEU A 157 -19.83 9.35 -2.88
C LEU A 157 -20.66 8.62 -1.83
N GLN A 158 -20.46 7.32 -1.67
CA GLN A 158 -21.17 6.53 -0.67
C GLN A 158 -20.73 6.87 0.76
N ILE A 159 -19.44 7.12 0.96
CA ILE A 159 -18.92 7.61 2.25
C ILE A 159 -19.63 8.90 2.64
N ARG A 160 -19.75 9.86 1.72
CA ARG A 160 -20.46 11.12 1.99
C ARG A 160 -21.95 10.91 2.28
N ASN A 161 -22.59 9.96 1.61
CA ASN A 161 -23.98 9.59 1.91
C ASN A 161 -24.12 9.01 3.32
N ILE A 162 -23.17 8.17 3.74
CA ILE A 162 -23.12 7.64 5.12
C ILE A 162 -22.97 8.80 6.11
N ILE A 163 -21.99 9.68 5.90
CA ILE A 163 -21.74 10.83 6.77
C ILE A 163 -22.96 11.75 6.84
N ALA A 164 -23.58 12.05 5.70
CA ALA A 164 -24.79 12.88 5.63
C ALA A 164 -25.98 12.30 6.39
N SER A 165 -26.02 10.99 6.59
CA SER A 165 -27.07 10.30 7.34
C SER A 165 -26.83 10.24 8.85
N LEU A 166 -25.63 10.66 9.32
CA LEU A 166 -25.33 10.81 10.74
C LEU A 166 -25.89 12.13 11.28
N ASP A 167 -26.03 12.25 12.60
CA ASP A 167 -26.35 13.52 13.26
C ASP A 167 -25.21 14.53 13.15
N GLU A 168 -25.49 15.80 13.40
CA GLU A 168 -24.54 16.90 13.20
C GLU A 168 -23.28 16.75 14.06
N GLU A 169 -23.41 16.30 15.31
CA GLU A 169 -22.28 16.15 16.22
C GLU A 169 -21.38 15.00 15.77
N THR A 170 -21.96 13.86 15.40
CA THR A 170 -21.23 12.70 14.90
C THR A 170 -20.52 13.01 13.56
N ARG A 171 -21.10 13.85 12.68
CA ARG A 171 -20.47 14.26 11.42
C ARG A 171 -19.16 15.01 11.65
N LYS A 172 -19.06 15.85 12.66
CA LYS A 172 -17.86 16.62 13.01
C LYS A 172 -16.67 15.73 13.41
N GLU A 173 -16.96 14.50 13.78
CA GLU A 173 -15.95 13.50 14.17
C GLU A 173 -15.50 12.59 13.01
N CYS A 174 -15.92 12.89 11.76
CA CYS A 174 -15.61 12.10 10.59
C CYS A 174 -14.39 12.65 9.84
N ALA A 175 -13.56 11.73 9.32
CA ALA A 175 -12.48 12.03 8.39
C ALA A 175 -12.50 11.06 7.21
N ILE A 176 -12.06 11.51 6.03
CA ILE A 176 -11.91 10.71 4.81
C ILE A 176 -10.45 10.70 4.40
N LEU A 177 -9.82 9.55 4.48
CA LEU A 177 -8.49 9.23 4.00
C LEU A 177 -8.60 8.73 2.55
N CYS A 178 -8.22 9.57 1.60
CA CYS A 178 -8.28 9.24 0.17
C CYS A 178 -7.13 9.91 -0.59
N SER A 179 -6.98 9.58 -1.89
CA SER A 179 -5.97 10.20 -2.73
C SER A 179 -6.23 11.70 -2.91
N GLU A 180 -5.16 12.47 -3.16
CA GLU A 180 -5.25 13.90 -3.46
C GLU A 180 -6.15 14.21 -4.67
N ALA A 181 -6.24 13.30 -5.64
CA ALA A 181 -7.12 13.45 -6.79
C ALA A 181 -8.60 13.58 -6.40
N SER A 182 -8.97 13.06 -5.23
CA SER A 182 -10.34 13.01 -4.72
C SER A 182 -10.65 14.07 -3.66
N ILE A 183 -9.77 15.04 -3.41
CA ILE A 183 -9.98 16.11 -2.41
C ILE A 183 -11.32 16.83 -2.61
N LYS A 184 -11.63 17.20 -3.87
CA LYS A 184 -12.88 17.93 -4.18
C LYS A 184 -14.13 17.13 -3.83
N GLU A 185 -14.07 15.81 -4.01
CA GLU A 185 -15.19 14.91 -3.73
C GLU A 185 -15.33 14.65 -2.22
N ALA A 186 -14.20 14.52 -1.50
CA ALA A 186 -14.19 14.32 -0.06
C ALA A 186 -14.62 15.61 0.70
N GLY A 187 -14.31 16.79 0.14
CA GLY A 187 -14.71 18.08 0.70
C GLY A 187 -14.06 18.35 2.05
N GLU A 188 -14.85 18.88 2.98
CA GLU A 188 -14.40 19.26 4.34
C GLU A 188 -13.90 18.09 5.19
N TYR A 189 -14.27 16.86 4.84
CA TYR A 189 -13.84 15.66 5.57
C TYR A 189 -12.47 15.12 5.13
N PHE A 190 -11.88 15.70 4.08
CA PHE A 190 -10.58 15.26 3.56
C PHE A 190 -9.46 15.40 4.58
N VAL A 191 -8.69 14.34 4.76
CA VAL A 191 -7.43 14.35 5.53
C VAL A 191 -6.33 13.71 4.68
N PRO A 192 -5.18 14.41 4.52
CA PRO A 192 -4.13 13.97 3.59
C PRO A 192 -3.34 12.75 4.06
N LYS A 193 -3.32 12.47 5.35
CA LYS A 193 -2.53 11.38 5.96
C LYS A 193 -3.02 11.05 7.36
N LEU A 194 -2.51 9.96 7.92
CA LEU A 194 -2.67 9.65 9.34
C LEU A 194 -2.14 10.79 10.23
N GLY A 195 -2.60 10.84 11.44
CA GLY A 195 -2.11 11.76 12.47
C GLY A 195 -0.68 11.46 12.90
N ASP A 196 -0.20 12.19 13.91
CA ASP A 196 1.13 11.98 14.46
C ASP A 196 1.28 10.54 14.99
N ASN A 197 2.47 9.94 14.75
CA ASN A 197 2.77 8.55 15.09
C ASN A 197 1.81 7.53 14.44
N ASP A 198 1.38 7.78 13.22
CA ASP A 198 0.51 6.89 12.44
C ASP A 198 -0.85 6.58 13.11
N THR A 199 -1.36 7.53 13.89
CA THR A 199 -2.67 7.42 14.55
C THR A 199 -3.82 7.85 13.64
N LEU A 200 -5.03 7.38 13.95
CA LEU A 200 -6.25 7.80 13.23
C LEU A 200 -6.58 9.27 13.52
N PRO A 201 -6.81 10.10 12.48
CA PRO A 201 -6.98 11.56 12.62
C PRO A 201 -8.30 11.97 13.29
N ALA A 202 -9.30 11.11 13.28
CA ALA A 202 -10.63 11.39 13.83
C ALA A 202 -11.16 10.19 14.63
N ARG A 203 -12.34 10.33 15.24
CA ARG A 203 -13.01 9.19 15.84
C ARG A 203 -13.55 8.23 14.78
N ILE A 204 -14.15 8.76 13.71
CA ILE A 204 -14.70 7.98 12.61
C ILE A 204 -13.87 8.25 11.35
N ASN A 205 -13.18 7.23 10.87
CA ASN A 205 -12.25 7.35 9.77
C ASN A 205 -12.68 6.45 8.62
N PHE A 206 -13.00 7.05 7.50
CA PHE A 206 -13.24 6.34 6.25
C PHE A 206 -11.96 6.33 5.42
N ALA A 207 -11.64 5.18 4.83
CA ALA A 207 -10.50 5.06 3.95
C ALA A 207 -10.90 4.43 2.61
N THR A 208 -10.31 4.94 1.54
CA THR A 208 -10.42 4.35 0.20
C THR A 208 -9.24 3.41 -0.08
N CYS A 209 -9.26 2.72 -1.21
CA CYS A 209 -8.28 1.66 -1.53
C CYS A 209 -6.81 2.08 -1.47
N CYS A 210 -6.49 3.37 -1.59
CA CYS A 210 -5.12 3.86 -1.42
C CYS A 210 -4.58 3.74 0.02
N TYR A 211 -5.47 3.45 0.98
CA TYR A 211 -5.14 3.22 2.40
C TYR A 211 -5.44 1.78 2.86
N PHE A 212 -5.72 0.83 1.96
CA PHE A 212 -6.00 -0.54 2.35
C PHE A 212 -4.73 -1.37 2.54
N THR A 213 -3.64 -0.96 1.94
CA THR A 213 -2.35 -1.62 2.01
C THR A 213 -1.23 -0.61 2.22
N GLY A 214 -0.13 -1.06 2.84
CA GLY A 214 1.08 -0.24 3.00
C GLY A 214 0.99 0.86 4.06
N ILE A 215 0.02 0.77 4.98
CA ILE A 215 -0.09 1.65 6.15
C ILE A 215 -0.09 0.81 7.44
N ASP A 216 0.60 1.31 8.42
CA ASP A 216 0.50 0.83 9.79
C ASP A 216 -0.32 1.85 10.59
N ILE A 217 -1.28 1.38 11.39
CA ILE A 217 -2.12 2.24 12.22
C ILE A 217 -1.81 1.90 13.68
N GLU A 218 -1.13 2.81 14.35
CA GLU A 218 -0.73 2.70 15.76
C GLU A 218 -1.83 3.22 16.69
N ASP A 219 -3.02 2.61 16.58
CA ASP A 219 -4.20 3.02 17.34
C ASP A 219 -5.07 1.81 17.73
N SER A 220 -5.90 1.99 18.73
CA SER A 220 -6.96 1.02 19.07
C SER A 220 -8.26 1.43 18.39
N TYR A 221 -8.79 0.59 17.53
CA TYR A 221 -9.98 0.92 16.75
C TYR A 221 -10.80 -0.31 16.38
N HIS A 222 -12.06 -0.09 16.04
CA HIS A 222 -12.92 -1.07 15.40
C HIS A 222 -12.80 -0.97 13.87
N LEU A 223 -12.46 -2.07 13.21
CA LEU A 223 -12.43 -2.17 11.76
C LEU A 223 -13.81 -2.62 11.24
N ILE A 224 -14.35 -1.89 10.26
CA ILE A 224 -15.63 -2.18 9.58
C ILE A 224 -15.41 -2.27 8.07
#